data_5b1aae93e76af3b6694b55bc42171ae1
#
_entry.id   5b1aae93e76af3b6694b55bc42171ae1
#
_cell.length_a   1.000
_cell.length_b   1.000
_cell.length_c   1.000
_cell.angle_alpha   90.00
_cell.angle_beta   90.00
_cell.angle_gamma   90.00
#
_symmetry.space_group_name_H-M   'P 1'
#
loop_
_entity.id
_entity.type
_entity.pdbx_description
1 polymer ?
#
loop_
_entity_poly.entity_id
_entity_poly.type
_entity_poly.pdbx_seq_one_letter_code
_entity_poly.pdbx_strand_id
1 'polypeptide(L)'
;MTSTAVHDVVGIRQVVPMRRQIRIAVEEWLRAHRRSLVMLLPLLALVGVVHAKGMAGYPRWVDDPGTYLSQAWSFQYERALSPYSYFYDHAPAGWMQLGLWSMLTDGFGRHATAIGFGNECMLIAKVVSAGLLFVLARRLGISRPGAAAVVLLFGLCPLELVYSRWTFLDNLVTPWVLLAFVLAYSPRRSIAAATGSAAAFAMAALSKETALILLPAFVWAVAQNLDRRNRSQVIAVAAFCGCLLMALYPLYALYKGELLPAQDRNSLLGTAQWQLLQRQSSGSLLDPHSGTAATFAGWLRFDRILLLSGVVAVPFAFFVRRLRPVALALAIGWLALLRGGYLPFMHVLTLLPWSALLVVGVLERVAGNGRLSGRRLPLAGWRAGRAGTAVRALVVMVAAVALGATVVSWAPSLRQMTSVTAEPPLRSAERWVADNVPRNKVLVVHDAIWTDMVQKYGYQPRPIIVYKLDTDPAVKASLHRIDYLVLPNWYYRTPDGVSKYPTAMEARKHAVPVASFGSGDDGVTIYRVSALWRPR
;
A
#
# COMPACT_ATOMS: atom_id res chain seq x y z
N MET A 1 -27.12 79.81 6.87
CA MET A 1 -26.94 78.77 5.83
C MET A 1 -25.56 78.18 6.01
N THR A 2 -25.44 77.07 6.75
CA THR A 2 -24.20 76.38 7.09
C THR A 2 -24.18 75.10 6.35
N SER A 3 -23.27 74.99 5.37
CA SER A 3 -23.01 73.75 4.60
C SER A 3 -22.07 72.85 5.39
N THR A 4 -22.59 71.72 5.81
CA THR A 4 -21.80 70.61 6.44
C THR A 4 -21.25 69.76 5.34
N ALA A 5 -19.94 69.82 5.09
CA ALA A 5 -19.23 68.92 4.21
C ALA A 5 -19.04 67.51 4.90
N VAL A 6 -19.63 66.48 4.34
CA VAL A 6 -19.40 65.11 4.72
C VAL A 6 -18.10 64.68 4.05
N HIS A 7 -17.04 64.43 4.82
CA HIS A 7 -15.84 63.79 4.36
C HIS A 7 -16.04 62.26 4.38
N ASP A 8 -16.30 61.68 3.21
CA ASP A 8 -16.18 60.25 2.98
C ASP A 8 -14.71 59.84 3.08
N VAL A 9 -14.34 59.21 4.18
CA VAL A 9 -13.04 58.56 4.34
C VAL A 9 -13.11 57.20 3.62
N VAL A 10 -12.78 57.20 2.33
CA VAL A 10 -12.52 55.96 1.58
C VAL A 10 -11.25 55.33 2.14
N GLY A 11 -11.41 54.35 3.04
CA GLY A 11 -10.33 53.54 3.56
C GLY A 11 -9.74 52.69 2.45
N ILE A 12 -8.64 53.11 1.85
CA ILE A 12 -7.85 52.33 0.93
C ILE A 12 -7.35 51.09 1.69
N ARG A 13 -8.06 49.95 1.57
CA ARG A 13 -7.53 48.66 2.00
C ARG A 13 -6.28 48.36 1.17
N GLN A 14 -5.10 48.53 1.78
CA GLN A 14 -3.85 48.09 1.16
C GLN A 14 -3.98 46.62 0.79
N VAL A 15 -4.03 46.35 -0.50
CA VAL A 15 -4.05 44.98 -1.04
C VAL A 15 -2.67 44.38 -0.74
N VAL A 16 -2.60 43.59 0.32
CA VAL A 16 -1.36 42.88 0.68
C VAL A 16 -1.04 41.92 -0.46
N PRO A 17 0.17 41.98 -1.05
CA PRO A 17 0.56 41.10 -2.13
C PRO A 17 0.34 39.60 -1.77
N MET A 18 -0.21 38.83 -2.68
CA MET A 18 -0.55 37.42 -2.47
C MET A 18 0.60 36.60 -1.85
N ARG A 19 1.85 36.85 -2.28
CA ARG A 19 3.06 36.24 -1.70
C ARG A 19 3.22 36.52 -0.20
N ARG A 20 2.91 37.74 0.25
CA ARG A 20 2.98 38.15 1.67
C ARG A 20 1.86 37.49 2.47
N GLN A 21 0.65 37.37 1.92
CA GLN A 21 -0.46 36.65 2.56
C GLN A 21 -0.14 35.17 2.76
N ILE A 22 0.38 34.51 1.72
CA ILE A 22 0.81 33.11 1.79
C ILE A 22 1.90 32.93 2.85
N ARG A 23 2.91 33.81 2.87
CA ARG A 23 3.99 33.75 3.86
C ARG A 23 3.47 33.85 5.29
N ILE A 24 2.60 34.82 5.56
CA ILE A 24 1.99 35.02 6.88
C ILE A 24 1.19 33.77 7.29
N ALA A 25 0.35 33.26 6.40
CA ALA A 25 -0.45 32.08 6.67
C ALA A 25 0.42 30.84 6.96
N VAL A 26 1.53 30.67 6.24
CA VAL A 26 2.50 29.59 6.48
C VAL A 26 3.20 29.76 7.84
N GLU A 27 3.66 30.97 8.16
CA GLU A 27 4.31 31.24 9.45
C GLU A 27 3.36 31.02 10.64
N GLU A 28 2.12 31.46 10.53
CA GLU A 28 1.09 31.21 11.56
C GLU A 28 0.79 29.71 11.71
N TRP A 29 0.66 29.02 10.58
CA TRP A 29 0.46 27.57 10.57
C TRP A 29 1.64 26.83 11.24
N LEU A 30 2.87 27.19 10.89
CA LEU A 30 4.09 26.61 11.49
C LEU A 30 4.14 26.87 13.00
N ARG A 31 3.84 28.09 13.46
CA ARG A 31 3.79 28.42 14.89
C ARG A 31 2.72 27.59 15.62
N ALA A 32 1.52 27.50 15.04
CA ALA A 32 0.42 26.73 15.62
C ALA A 32 0.73 25.22 15.73
N HIS A 33 1.51 24.67 14.78
CA HIS A 33 1.83 23.25 14.71
C HIS A 33 3.25 22.88 15.18
N ARG A 34 4.07 23.87 15.62
CA ARG A 34 5.49 23.70 15.98
C ARG A 34 5.72 22.48 16.87
N ARG A 35 4.97 22.33 17.98
CA ARG A 35 5.12 21.18 18.90
C ARG A 35 4.84 19.82 18.25
N SER A 36 3.95 19.77 17.27
CA SER A 36 3.66 18.54 16.52
C SER A 36 4.75 18.26 15.48
N LEU A 37 5.24 19.29 14.78
CA LEU A 37 6.29 19.15 13.78
C LEU A 37 7.63 18.74 14.40
N VAL A 38 8.01 19.32 15.54
CA VAL A 38 9.23 18.94 16.29
C VAL A 38 9.22 17.46 16.68
N MET A 39 8.05 16.87 16.97
CA MET A 39 7.95 15.44 17.23
C MET A 39 7.87 14.60 15.96
N LEU A 40 7.14 15.06 14.95
CA LEU A 40 6.85 14.29 13.75
C LEU A 40 8.06 14.17 12.83
N LEU A 41 8.78 15.26 12.57
CA LEU A 41 9.87 15.26 11.59
C LEU A 41 11.00 14.29 11.91
N PRO A 42 11.51 14.19 13.18
CA PRO A 42 12.49 13.17 13.54
C PRO A 42 11.96 11.74 13.38
N LEU A 43 10.66 11.51 13.66
CA LEU A 43 10.04 10.20 13.49
C LEU A 43 9.94 9.82 12.01
N LEU A 44 9.56 10.75 11.14
CA LEU A 44 9.54 10.50 9.70
C LEU A 44 10.95 10.23 9.15
N ALA A 45 11.95 10.97 9.63
CA ALA A 45 13.34 10.72 9.27
C ALA A 45 13.79 9.33 9.72
N LEU A 46 13.47 8.93 10.98
CA LEU A 46 13.76 7.59 11.49
C LEU A 46 13.10 6.49 10.65
N VAL A 47 11.80 6.61 10.38
CA VAL A 47 11.07 5.67 9.53
C VAL A 47 11.68 5.61 8.13
N GLY A 48 11.97 6.77 7.53
CA GLY A 48 12.59 6.86 6.21
C GLY A 48 13.94 6.15 6.16
N VAL A 49 14.83 6.42 7.12
CA VAL A 49 16.16 5.79 7.20
C VAL A 49 16.08 4.29 7.41
N VAL A 50 15.22 3.83 8.33
CA VAL A 50 15.05 2.39 8.60
C VAL A 50 14.51 1.65 7.38
N HIS A 51 13.54 2.24 6.66
CA HIS A 51 12.98 1.62 5.46
C HIS A 51 13.92 1.70 4.25
N ALA A 52 14.71 2.76 4.08
CA ALA A 52 15.66 2.90 3.00
C ALA A 52 16.88 1.98 3.15
N LYS A 53 17.34 1.76 4.38
CA LYS A 53 18.57 0.99 4.64
C LYS A 53 18.41 -0.48 4.25
N GLY A 54 19.23 -0.98 3.32
CA GLY A 54 19.21 -2.37 2.84
C GLY A 54 18.02 -2.70 1.93
N MET A 55 17.24 -1.71 1.46
CA MET A 55 16.04 -1.91 0.65
C MET A 55 16.33 -2.55 -0.72
N ALA A 56 17.51 -2.34 -1.27
CA ALA A 56 17.92 -2.95 -2.54
C ALA A 56 18.15 -4.47 -2.45
N GLY A 57 18.60 -4.96 -1.28
CA GLY A 57 18.93 -6.37 -1.07
C GLY A 57 17.84 -7.17 -0.36
N TYR A 58 16.88 -6.52 0.28
CA TYR A 58 15.84 -7.17 1.06
C TYR A 58 14.52 -6.39 1.03
N PRO A 59 13.37 -7.04 0.87
CA PRO A 59 13.16 -8.48 0.67
C PRO A 59 13.56 -8.96 -0.74
N ARG A 60 13.53 -10.29 -0.96
CA ARG A 60 13.77 -10.86 -2.29
C ARG A 60 12.80 -10.31 -3.33
N TRP A 61 13.21 -10.29 -4.58
CA TRP A 61 12.33 -9.89 -5.68
C TRP A 61 11.26 -10.96 -5.95
N VAL A 62 10.03 -10.53 -6.15
CA VAL A 62 8.85 -11.35 -6.40
C VAL A 62 8.13 -10.87 -7.65
N ASP A 63 7.11 -11.62 -8.11
CA ASP A 63 6.44 -11.41 -9.41
C ASP A 63 5.72 -10.04 -9.49
N ASP A 64 4.73 -9.80 -8.62
CA ASP A 64 3.80 -8.65 -8.71
C ASP A 64 4.49 -7.27 -8.84
N PRO A 65 5.55 -6.93 -8.08
CA PRO A 65 6.27 -5.67 -8.26
C PRO A 65 6.76 -5.42 -9.69
N GLY A 66 7.29 -6.45 -10.33
CA GLY A 66 7.74 -6.37 -11.73
C GLY A 66 6.59 -6.14 -12.69
N THR A 67 5.47 -6.81 -12.47
CA THR A 67 4.24 -6.62 -13.26
C THR A 67 3.74 -5.17 -13.16
N TYR A 68 3.61 -4.61 -11.95
CA TYR A 68 3.14 -3.22 -11.79
C TYR A 68 4.12 -2.20 -12.37
N LEU A 69 5.42 -2.46 -12.30
CA LEU A 69 6.43 -1.60 -12.90
C LEU A 69 6.40 -1.69 -14.43
N SER A 70 6.18 -2.85 -15.02
CA SER A 70 6.00 -2.99 -16.47
C SER A 70 4.74 -2.27 -16.99
N GLN A 71 3.65 -2.29 -16.23
CA GLN A 71 2.44 -1.53 -16.49
C GLN A 71 2.67 -0.01 -16.37
N ALA A 72 3.40 0.43 -15.34
CA ALA A 72 3.79 1.85 -15.17
C ALA A 72 4.68 2.33 -16.31
N TRP A 73 5.62 1.49 -16.77
CA TRP A 73 6.46 1.75 -17.92
C TRP A 73 5.62 1.87 -19.21
N SER A 74 4.72 0.93 -19.47
CA SER A 74 3.82 0.97 -20.61
C SER A 74 2.94 2.22 -20.61
N PHE A 75 2.43 2.62 -19.43
CA PHE A 75 1.68 3.88 -19.30
C PHE A 75 2.52 5.10 -19.69
N GLN A 76 3.78 5.17 -19.30
CA GLN A 76 4.67 6.27 -19.63
C GLN A 76 5.09 6.29 -21.10
N TYR A 77 5.56 5.18 -21.63
CA TYR A 77 6.21 5.12 -22.94
C TYR A 77 5.30 4.70 -24.09
N GLU A 78 4.28 3.89 -23.82
CA GLU A 78 3.37 3.35 -24.83
C GLU A 78 1.97 3.96 -24.77
N ARG A 79 1.65 4.76 -23.75
CA ARG A 79 0.31 5.30 -23.52
C ARG A 79 -0.75 4.20 -23.37
N ALA A 80 -0.35 3.04 -22.87
CA ALA A 80 -1.19 1.87 -22.65
C ALA A 80 -1.20 1.46 -21.15
N LEU A 81 -2.25 0.80 -20.71
CA LEU A 81 -2.38 0.35 -19.31
C LEU A 81 -1.51 -0.86 -18.99
N SER A 82 -1.06 -1.60 -20.01
CA SER A 82 -0.22 -2.78 -19.88
C SER A 82 0.58 -2.99 -21.16
N PRO A 83 1.80 -3.53 -21.10
CA PRO A 83 2.57 -3.93 -22.29
C PRO A 83 2.03 -5.20 -22.95
N TYR A 84 1.05 -5.84 -22.33
CA TYR A 84 0.31 -7.04 -22.75
C TYR A 84 -1.19 -6.78 -22.75
N SER A 85 -2.00 -7.80 -23.03
CA SER A 85 -3.45 -7.71 -22.85
C SER A 85 -3.78 -7.28 -21.42
N TYR A 86 -4.61 -6.25 -21.28
CA TYR A 86 -5.04 -5.79 -19.96
C TYR A 86 -6.19 -6.66 -19.46
N PHE A 87 -6.00 -7.30 -18.31
CA PHE A 87 -6.92 -8.32 -17.80
C PHE A 87 -7.98 -7.78 -16.83
N TYR A 88 -7.97 -6.49 -16.50
CA TYR A 88 -8.86 -5.89 -15.49
C TYR A 88 -8.73 -6.53 -14.10
N ASP A 89 -7.60 -7.16 -13.82
CA ASP A 89 -7.29 -7.79 -12.52
C ASP A 89 -7.21 -6.78 -11.37
N HIS A 90 -6.77 -5.57 -11.66
CA HIS A 90 -6.77 -4.41 -10.75
C HIS A 90 -7.11 -3.13 -11.51
N ALA A 91 -7.71 -2.17 -10.77
CA ALA A 91 -7.91 -0.82 -11.29
C ALA A 91 -6.57 -0.08 -11.47
N PRO A 92 -6.39 0.74 -12.54
CA PRO A 92 -5.08 1.13 -13.04
C PRO A 92 -4.42 2.30 -12.30
N ALA A 93 -5.12 3.04 -11.45
CA ALA A 93 -4.57 4.26 -10.85
C ALA A 93 -3.31 3.99 -10.00
N GLY A 94 -3.12 2.78 -9.48
CA GLY A 94 -1.92 2.43 -8.71
C GLY A 94 -0.64 2.57 -9.53
N TRP A 95 -0.52 1.83 -10.63
CA TRP A 95 0.67 1.93 -11.47
C TRP A 95 0.70 3.20 -12.35
N MET A 96 -0.45 3.82 -12.63
CA MET A 96 -0.46 5.15 -13.27
C MET A 96 0.22 6.19 -12.38
N GLN A 97 0.07 6.15 -11.04
CA GLN A 97 0.80 7.01 -10.11
C GLN A 97 2.32 6.78 -10.22
N LEU A 98 2.76 5.52 -10.31
CA LEU A 98 4.17 5.19 -10.53
C LEU A 98 4.67 5.75 -11.87
N GLY A 99 3.92 5.55 -12.95
CA GLY A 99 4.25 6.09 -14.27
C GLY A 99 4.31 7.62 -14.29
N LEU A 100 3.33 8.30 -13.69
CA LEU A 100 3.34 9.77 -13.55
C LEU A 100 4.54 10.26 -12.74
N TRP A 101 4.88 9.58 -11.64
CA TRP A 101 6.06 9.93 -10.85
C TRP A 101 7.34 9.74 -11.66
N SER A 102 7.43 8.65 -12.45
CA SER A 102 8.56 8.44 -13.36
C SER A 102 8.64 9.51 -14.45
N MET A 103 7.52 9.93 -15.03
CA MET A 103 7.50 11.04 -16.02
C MET A 103 8.03 12.36 -15.44
N LEU A 104 7.75 12.63 -14.17
CA LEU A 104 8.18 13.85 -13.48
C LEU A 104 9.63 13.83 -13.03
N THR A 105 10.19 12.64 -12.76
CA THR A 105 11.48 12.48 -12.08
C THR A 105 12.50 11.68 -12.89
N ASP A 106 12.14 11.27 -14.10
CA ASP A 106 12.90 10.31 -14.91
C ASP A 106 13.21 9.00 -14.15
N GLY A 107 12.19 8.46 -13.47
CA GLY A 107 12.37 7.35 -12.54
C GLY A 107 12.99 6.11 -13.18
N PHE A 108 12.53 5.69 -14.36
CA PHE A 108 13.10 4.54 -15.07
C PHE A 108 14.50 4.82 -15.68
N GLY A 109 14.84 6.08 -15.98
CA GLY A 109 16.16 6.45 -16.52
C GLY A 109 17.22 6.57 -15.44
N ARG A 110 16.93 7.23 -14.32
CA ARG A 110 17.93 7.56 -13.27
C ARG A 110 18.23 6.42 -12.29
N HIS A 111 17.36 5.41 -12.14
CA HIS A 111 17.60 4.27 -11.27
C HIS A 111 18.33 3.13 -11.98
N ALA A 112 19.20 2.43 -11.25
CA ALA A 112 19.94 1.28 -11.76
C ALA A 112 19.04 0.09 -12.14
N THR A 113 17.81 0.01 -11.57
CA THR A 113 16.79 -1.00 -11.91
C THR A 113 15.40 -0.41 -11.78
N ALA A 114 14.43 -0.98 -12.49
CA ALA A 114 13.01 -0.64 -12.32
C ALA A 114 12.53 -0.91 -10.88
N ILE A 115 13.00 -2.02 -10.27
CA ILE A 115 12.72 -2.31 -8.86
C ILE A 115 13.29 -1.21 -7.94
N GLY A 116 14.48 -0.67 -8.23
CA GLY A 116 15.06 0.45 -7.49
C GLY A 116 14.19 1.72 -7.55
N PHE A 117 13.62 2.01 -8.70
CA PHE A 117 12.60 3.06 -8.85
C PHE A 117 11.33 2.75 -8.05
N GLY A 118 10.81 1.54 -8.14
CA GLY A 118 9.67 1.09 -7.34
C GLY A 118 9.92 1.25 -5.83
N ASN A 119 11.11 0.89 -5.36
CA ASN A 119 11.52 1.06 -3.97
C ASN A 119 11.46 2.52 -3.51
N GLU A 120 11.90 3.48 -4.33
CA GLU A 120 11.76 4.90 -4.01
C GLU A 120 10.30 5.29 -3.82
N CYS A 121 9.42 4.87 -4.73
CA CYS A 121 7.99 5.16 -4.65
C CYS A 121 7.38 4.58 -3.36
N MET A 122 7.76 3.35 -2.99
CA MET A 122 7.29 2.70 -1.76
C MET A 122 7.80 3.41 -0.51
N LEU A 123 9.05 3.87 -0.51
CA LEU A 123 9.61 4.65 0.59
C LEU A 123 8.84 5.97 0.79
N ILE A 124 8.52 6.68 -0.29
CA ILE A 124 7.70 7.90 -0.25
C ILE A 124 6.31 7.58 0.30
N ALA A 125 5.64 6.56 -0.24
CA ALA A 125 4.31 6.14 0.22
C ALA A 125 4.31 5.79 1.71
N LYS A 126 5.37 5.11 2.19
CA LYS A 126 5.53 4.76 3.61
C LYS A 126 5.69 5.98 4.51
N VAL A 127 6.56 6.92 4.16
CA VAL A 127 6.80 8.14 4.94
C VAL A 127 5.54 9.02 4.97
N VAL A 128 4.85 9.16 3.83
CA VAL A 128 3.55 9.86 3.74
C VAL A 128 2.50 9.18 4.62
N SER A 129 2.40 7.85 4.58
CA SER A 129 1.47 7.08 5.41
C SER A 129 1.74 7.30 6.91
N ALA A 130 3.00 7.28 7.33
CA ALA A 130 3.39 7.54 8.72
C ALA A 130 2.99 8.96 9.16
N GLY A 131 3.19 9.96 8.29
CA GLY A 131 2.76 11.34 8.53
C GLY A 131 1.25 11.48 8.65
N LEU A 132 0.50 10.88 7.73
CA LEU A 132 -0.97 10.87 7.75
C LEU A 132 -1.51 10.14 8.98
N LEU A 133 -0.86 9.05 9.39
CA LEU A 133 -1.23 8.30 10.58
C LEU A 133 -1.05 9.13 11.86
N PHE A 134 0.04 9.90 11.96
CA PHE A 134 0.22 10.88 13.05
C PHE A 134 -0.93 11.90 13.07
N VAL A 135 -1.25 12.50 11.91
CA VAL A 135 -2.33 13.48 11.80
C VAL A 135 -3.68 12.86 12.16
N LEU A 136 -3.96 11.64 11.68
CA LEU A 136 -5.19 10.92 12.01
C LEU A 136 -5.29 10.64 13.51
N ALA A 137 -4.24 10.15 14.14
CA ALA A 137 -4.19 9.94 15.59
C ALA A 137 -4.53 11.24 16.35
N ARG A 138 -3.95 12.38 15.93
CA ARG A 138 -4.25 13.69 16.52
C ARG A 138 -5.71 14.12 16.33
N ARG A 139 -6.31 13.85 15.16
CA ARG A 139 -7.73 14.17 14.86
C ARG A 139 -8.70 13.27 15.64
N LEU A 140 -8.32 12.04 15.90
CA LEU A 140 -9.06 11.13 16.77
C LEU A 140 -9.01 11.54 18.25
N GLY A 141 -8.10 12.44 18.63
CA GLY A 141 -7.97 12.96 20.00
C GLY A 141 -6.84 12.30 20.81
N ILE A 142 -6.06 11.43 20.19
CA ILE A 142 -4.84 10.85 20.79
C ILE A 142 -3.83 11.97 21.08
N SER A 143 -3.10 11.92 22.18
CA SER A 143 -2.11 12.92 22.58
C SER A 143 -0.94 13.00 21.57
N ARG A 144 -0.08 14.02 21.63
CA ARG A 144 1.12 14.08 20.78
C ARG A 144 2.07 12.91 21.04
N PRO A 145 2.42 12.58 22.30
CA PRO A 145 3.22 11.38 22.58
C PRO A 145 2.57 10.09 22.10
N GLY A 146 1.23 9.95 22.28
CA GLY A 146 0.51 8.80 21.74
C GLY A 146 0.56 8.73 20.20
N ALA A 147 0.39 9.86 19.51
CA ALA A 147 0.53 9.89 18.05
C ALA A 147 1.96 9.53 17.60
N ALA A 148 2.98 9.91 18.38
CA ALA A 148 4.36 9.46 18.15
C ALA A 148 4.50 7.94 18.36
N ALA A 149 3.89 7.39 19.41
CA ALA A 149 3.87 5.94 19.64
C ALA A 149 3.17 5.18 18.50
N VAL A 150 2.07 5.71 17.94
CA VAL A 150 1.40 5.13 16.75
C VAL A 150 2.37 5.06 15.58
N VAL A 151 3.11 6.15 15.31
CA VAL A 151 4.10 6.18 14.21
C VAL A 151 5.24 5.20 14.46
N LEU A 152 5.73 5.07 15.68
CA LEU A 152 6.80 4.11 16.03
C LEU A 152 6.32 2.67 15.85
N LEU A 153 5.14 2.33 16.36
CA LEU A 153 4.56 0.98 16.19
C LEU A 153 4.36 0.64 14.71
N PHE A 154 3.78 1.55 13.92
CA PHE A 154 3.57 1.34 12.49
C PHE A 154 4.87 1.37 11.69
N GLY A 155 5.78 2.32 11.99
CA GLY A 155 6.98 2.57 11.22
C GLY A 155 8.13 1.60 11.47
N LEU A 156 8.19 1.00 12.68
CA LEU A 156 9.27 0.08 13.07
C LEU A 156 8.82 -1.38 13.17
N CYS A 157 7.55 -1.69 12.90
CA CYS A 157 7.06 -3.07 12.86
C CYS A 157 7.82 -3.87 11.79
N PRO A 158 8.48 -5.00 12.14
CA PRO A 158 9.21 -5.81 11.15
C PRO A 158 8.32 -6.31 10.01
N LEU A 159 7.08 -6.66 10.32
CA LEU A 159 6.10 -7.09 9.33
C LEU A 159 5.81 -5.98 8.30
N GLU A 160 5.65 -4.74 8.77
CA GLU A 160 5.48 -3.57 7.91
C GLU A 160 6.74 -3.30 7.08
N LEU A 161 7.95 -3.44 7.68
CA LEU A 161 9.21 -3.22 6.97
C LEU A 161 9.37 -4.18 5.77
N VAL A 162 8.99 -5.44 5.92
CA VAL A 162 9.06 -6.42 4.83
C VAL A 162 8.08 -6.06 3.70
N TYR A 163 6.80 -5.92 4.05
CA TYR A 163 5.74 -5.81 3.05
C TYR A 163 5.67 -4.43 2.39
N SER A 164 6.07 -3.36 3.09
CA SER A 164 6.04 -2.01 2.52
C SER A 164 7.20 -1.73 1.56
N ARG A 165 8.22 -2.58 1.49
CA ARG A 165 9.35 -2.42 0.56
C ARG A 165 9.06 -2.96 -0.84
N TRP A 166 8.14 -3.92 -0.98
CA TRP A 166 7.71 -4.38 -2.30
C TRP A 166 6.78 -3.37 -2.97
N THR A 167 6.92 -3.22 -4.27
CA THR A 167 6.04 -2.35 -5.08
C THR A 167 4.67 -2.98 -5.23
N PHE A 168 3.97 -3.16 -4.09
CA PHE A 168 2.58 -3.60 -4.08
C PHE A 168 1.62 -2.42 -4.17
N LEU A 169 0.51 -2.60 -4.87
CA LEU A 169 -0.55 -1.59 -4.96
C LEU A 169 -1.14 -1.27 -3.58
N ASP A 170 -1.16 -2.22 -2.65
CA ASP A 170 -1.59 -2.04 -1.25
C ASP A 170 -0.81 -0.92 -0.55
N ASN A 171 0.48 -0.77 -0.85
CA ASN A 171 1.31 0.30 -0.32
C ASN A 171 0.92 1.67 -0.86
N LEU A 172 0.36 1.75 -2.07
CA LEU A 172 -0.19 2.97 -2.65
C LEU A 172 -1.62 3.25 -2.15
N VAL A 173 -2.40 2.21 -1.83
CA VAL A 173 -3.73 2.32 -1.21
C VAL A 173 -3.63 2.96 0.18
N THR A 174 -2.66 2.54 0.99
CA THR A 174 -2.52 2.96 2.39
C THR A 174 -2.52 4.48 2.59
N PRO A 175 -1.69 5.30 1.90
CA PRO A 175 -1.72 6.75 2.08
C PRO A 175 -3.05 7.37 1.65
N TRP A 176 -3.70 6.87 0.59
CA TRP A 176 -5.00 7.38 0.16
C TRP A 176 -6.12 7.08 1.15
N VAL A 177 -6.17 5.86 1.70
CA VAL A 177 -7.13 5.50 2.76
C VAL A 177 -6.88 6.35 4.01
N LEU A 178 -5.64 6.50 4.44
CA LEU A 178 -5.32 7.34 5.60
C LEU A 178 -5.68 8.80 5.35
N LEU A 179 -5.44 9.35 4.15
CA LEU A 179 -5.86 10.69 3.77
C LEU A 179 -7.38 10.83 3.79
N ALA A 180 -8.12 9.83 3.29
CA ALA A 180 -9.57 9.80 3.34
C ALA A 180 -10.08 9.90 4.78
N PHE A 181 -9.55 9.10 5.71
CA PHE A 181 -9.90 9.18 7.13
C PHE A 181 -9.44 10.47 7.79
N VAL A 182 -8.25 10.98 7.45
CA VAL A 182 -7.78 12.30 7.90
C VAL A 182 -8.78 13.37 7.51
N LEU A 183 -9.25 13.41 6.27
CA LEU A 183 -10.22 14.39 5.79
C LEU A 183 -11.62 14.15 6.39
N ALA A 184 -12.05 12.90 6.56
CA ALA A 184 -13.29 12.54 7.24
C ALA A 184 -13.35 13.11 8.67
N TYR A 185 -12.23 13.12 9.40
CA TYR A 185 -12.11 13.72 10.73
C TYR A 185 -11.63 15.18 10.70
N SER A 186 -11.87 15.91 9.60
CA SER A 186 -11.52 17.33 9.52
C SER A 186 -12.23 18.16 10.61
N PRO A 187 -11.51 19.02 11.34
CA PRO A 187 -12.12 19.91 12.33
C PRO A 187 -13.13 20.90 11.71
N ARG A 188 -12.92 21.26 10.43
CA ARG A 188 -13.78 22.21 9.71
C ARG A 188 -15.16 21.66 9.36
N ARG A 189 -15.32 20.32 9.31
CA ARG A 189 -16.59 19.65 8.96
C ARG A 189 -17.27 20.17 7.70
N SER A 190 -16.47 20.68 6.76
CA SER A 190 -16.95 21.32 5.53
C SER A 190 -17.30 20.31 4.46
N ILE A 191 -18.15 20.72 3.50
CA ILE A 191 -18.45 19.95 2.28
C ILE A 191 -17.16 19.60 1.54
N ALA A 192 -16.25 20.57 1.38
CA ALA A 192 -14.96 20.36 0.72
C ALA A 192 -14.12 19.27 1.41
N ALA A 193 -14.10 19.20 2.76
CA ALA A 193 -13.39 18.14 3.47
C ALA A 193 -14.05 16.77 3.25
N ALA A 194 -15.37 16.69 3.23
CA ALA A 194 -16.11 15.46 2.97
C ALA A 194 -15.93 14.99 1.53
N THR A 195 -16.01 15.89 0.56
CA THR A 195 -15.80 15.61 -0.87
C THR A 195 -14.35 15.18 -1.13
N GLY A 196 -13.37 15.89 -0.57
CA GLY A 196 -11.96 15.51 -0.66
C GLY A 196 -11.67 14.15 0.01
N SER A 197 -12.40 13.83 1.10
CA SER A 197 -12.34 12.52 1.76
C SER A 197 -12.86 11.42 0.84
N ALA A 198 -13.99 11.62 0.16
CA ALA A 198 -14.56 10.67 -0.79
C ALA A 198 -13.66 10.51 -2.03
N ALA A 199 -13.07 11.61 -2.53
CA ALA A 199 -12.11 11.56 -3.64
C ALA A 199 -10.85 10.77 -3.27
N ALA A 200 -10.30 10.97 -2.07
CA ALA A 200 -9.16 10.20 -1.60
C ALA A 200 -9.52 8.70 -1.44
N PHE A 201 -10.72 8.38 -0.95
CA PHE A 201 -11.16 6.99 -0.88
C PHE A 201 -11.37 6.37 -2.27
N ALA A 202 -11.91 7.13 -3.23
CA ALA A 202 -12.04 6.70 -4.62
C ALA A 202 -10.66 6.44 -5.26
N MET A 203 -9.66 7.29 -5.00
CA MET A 203 -8.28 7.07 -5.44
C MET A 203 -7.67 5.80 -4.83
N ALA A 204 -7.97 5.50 -3.55
CA ALA A 204 -7.58 4.23 -2.95
C ALA A 204 -8.20 3.04 -3.69
N ALA A 205 -9.52 3.08 -3.95
CA ALA A 205 -10.23 2.02 -4.66
C ALA A 205 -9.77 1.85 -6.11
N LEU A 206 -9.47 2.96 -6.80
CA LEU A 206 -8.90 2.96 -8.16
C LEU A 206 -7.43 2.54 -8.19
N SER A 207 -6.71 2.61 -7.07
CA SER A 207 -5.34 2.06 -6.95
C SER A 207 -5.35 0.55 -6.72
N LYS A 208 -6.31 0.06 -5.94
CA LYS A 208 -6.65 -1.35 -5.78
C LYS A 208 -8.05 -1.49 -5.17
N GLU A 209 -8.91 -2.23 -5.84
CA GLU A 209 -10.33 -2.39 -5.48
C GLU A 209 -10.56 -3.00 -4.09
N THR A 210 -9.57 -3.72 -3.54
CA THR A 210 -9.63 -4.26 -2.18
C THR A 210 -9.79 -3.18 -1.09
N ALA A 211 -9.48 -1.91 -1.39
CA ALA A 211 -9.78 -0.78 -0.50
C ALA A 211 -11.28 -0.68 -0.15
N LEU A 212 -12.16 -1.14 -1.05
CA LEU A 212 -13.62 -1.10 -0.85
C LEU A 212 -14.09 -1.90 0.38
N ILE A 213 -13.29 -2.86 0.86
CA ILE A 213 -13.60 -3.58 2.11
C ILE A 213 -13.71 -2.62 3.31
N LEU A 214 -13.03 -1.49 3.27
CA LEU A 214 -13.04 -0.46 4.31
C LEU A 214 -14.19 0.55 4.16
N LEU A 215 -15.00 0.46 3.09
CA LEU A 215 -16.08 1.41 2.81
C LEU A 215 -17.08 1.59 3.97
N PRO A 216 -17.55 0.54 4.67
CA PRO A 216 -18.46 0.72 5.81
C PRO A 216 -17.85 1.53 6.95
N ALA A 217 -16.59 1.28 7.26
CA ALA A 217 -15.84 2.01 8.28
C ALA A 217 -15.60 3.47 7.88
N PHE A 218 -15.27 3.70 6.61
CA PHE A 218 -15.08 5.02 6.04
C PHE A 218 -16.38 5.87 6.08
N VAL A 219 -17.48 5.32 5.59
CA VAL A 219 -18.80 5.99 5.63
C VAL A 219 -19.18 6.33 7.07
N TRP A 220 -18.94 5.42 8.00
CA TRP A 220 -19.18 5.70 9.43
C TRP A 220 -18.30 6.85 9.95
N ALA A 221 -17.02 6.89 9.59
CA ALA A 221 -16.12 7.97 9.99
C ALA A 221 -16.62 9.34 9.50
N VAL A 222 -17.01 9.44 8.22
CA VAL A 222 -17.60 10.64 7.63
C VAL A 222 -18.88 11.04 8.37
N ALA A 223 -19.83 10.11 8.50
CA ALA A 223 -21.11 10.35 9.14
C ALA A 223 -20.99 10.76 10.62
N GLN A 224 -19.99 10.21 11.33
CA GLN A 224 -19.76 10.51 12.75
C GLN A 224 -19.26 11.94 12.98
N ASN A 225 -18.48 12.50 12.07
CA ASN A 225 -17.86 13.81 12.23
C ASN A 225 -18.74 14.95 11.72
N LEU A 226 -19.68 14.70 10.81
CA LEU A 226 -20.56 15.71 10.24
C LEU A 226 -21.65 16.15 11.21
N ASP A 227 -22.07 17.42 11.10
CA ASP A 227 -23.17 17.97 11.87
C ASP A 227 -24.50 17.33 11.41
N ARG A 228 -25.33 16.98 12.38
CA ARG A 228 -26.59 16.24 12.14
C ARG A 228 -27.53 16.95 11.16
N ARG A 229 -27.54 18.30 11.18
CA ARG A 229 -28.45 19.12 10.37
C ARG A 229 -28.22 18.95 8.86
N ASN A 230 -26.98 18.88 8.41
CA ASN A 230 -26.63 18.86 6.98
C ASN A 230 -25.97 17.54 6.55
N ARG A 231 -25.98 16.52 7.43
CA ARG A 231 -25.24 15.27 7.21
C ARG A 231 -25.62 14.55 5.92
N SER A 232 -26.93 14.37 5.67
CA SER A 232 -27.42 13.64 4.49
C SER A 232 -27.00 14.33 3.19
N GLN A 233 -27.15 15.64 3.13
CA GLN A 233 -26.78 16.45 1.96
C GLN A 233 -25.27 16.39 1.69
N VAL A 234 -24.44 16.56 2.74
CA VAL A 234 -22.98 16.52 2.60
C VAL A 234 -22.52 15.11 2.19
N ILE A 235 -23.12 14.05 2.76
CA ILE A 235 -22.80 12.67 2.36
C ILE A 235 -23.25 12.44 0.91
N ALA A 236 -24.41 12.91 0.49
CA ALA A 236 -24.87 12.73 -0.89
C ALA A 236 -23.92 13.39 -1.90
N VAL A 237 -23.49 14.65 -1.65
CA VAL A 237 -22.52 15.35 -2.50
C VAL A 237 -21.17 14.61 -2.52
N ALA A 238 -20.66 14.21 -1.36
CA ALA A 238 -19.40 13.50 -1.25
C ALA A 238 -19.46 12.13 -1.95
N ALA A 239 -20.56 11.38 -1.76
CA ALA A 239 -20.78 10.10 -2.42
C ALA A 239 -20.87 10.28 -3.95
N PHE A 240 -21.61 11.26 -4.43
CA PHE A 240 -21.70 11.57 -5.86
C PHE A 240 -20.33 11.82 -6.47
N CYS A 241 -19.50 12.68 -5.87
CA CYS A 241 -18.16 12.96 -6.35
C CYS A 241 -17.24 11.73 -6.29
N GLY A 242 -17.31 10.94 -5.22
CA GLY A 242 -16.56 9.69 -5.10
C GLY A 242 -16.97 8.65 -6.14
N CYS A 243 -18.28 8.45 -6.34
CA CYS A 243 -18.80 7.54 -7.35
C CYS A 243 -18.45 7.99 -8.78
N LEU A 244 -18.48 9.31 -9.06
CA LEU A 244 -18.10 9.84 -10.36
C LEU A 244 -16.62 9.53 -10.68
N LEU A 245 -15.72 9.68 -9.71
CA LEU A 245 -14.32 9.30 -9.88
C LEU A 245 -14.16 7.78 -10.08
N MET A 246 -14.82 6.96 -9.27
CA MET A 246 -14.76 5.51 -9.41
C MET A 246 -15.36 5.03 -10.74
N ALA A 247 -16.37 5.73 -11.27
CA ALA A 247 -17.01 5.42 -12.55
C ALA A 247 -16.06 5.55 -13.76
N LEU A 248 -14.94 6.28 -13.64
CA LEU A 248 -13.95 6.40 -14.72
C LEU A 248 -13.41 5.04 -15.16
N TYR A 249 -13.28 4.08 -14.24
CA TYR A 249 -12.77 2.75 -14.57
C TYR A 249 -13.77 1.90 -15.38
N PRO A 250 -15.02 1.69 -14.95
CA PRO A 250 -16.00 1.01 -15.79
C PRO A 250 -16.36 1.79 -17.07
N LEU A 251 -16.28 3.12 -17.07
CA LEU A 251 -16.46 3.92 -18.29
C LEU A 251 -15.33 3.67 -19.30
N TYR A 252 -14.09 3.54 -18.85
CA TYR A 252 -12.98 3.15 -19.70
C TYR A 252 -13.21 1.76 -20.32
N ALA A 253 -13.63 0.78 -19.49
CA ALA A 253 -13.96 -0.56 -19.99
C ALA A 253 -15.13 -0.55 -20.99
N LEU A 254 -16.14 0.29 -20.74
CA LEU A 254 -17.27 0.49 -21.67
C LEU A 254 -16.80 1.10 -23.00
N TYR A 255 -15.95 2.13 -22.94
CA TYR A 255 -15.39 2.77 -24.14
C TYR A 255 -14.58 1.79 -25.00
N LYS A 256 -13.83 0.87 -24.36
CA LYS A 256 -13.10 -0.22 -25.03
C LYS A 256 -14.01 -1.36 -25.52
N GLY A 257 -15.30 -1.33 -25.19
CA GLY A 257 -16.21 -2.45 -25.40
C GLY A 257 -15.91 -3.67 -24.53
N GLU A 258 -15.14 -3.53 -23.48
CA GLU A 258 -14.62 -4.59 -22.58
C GLU A 258 -15.32 -4.58 -21.21
N LEU A 259 -16.48 -3.94 -21.07
CA LEU A 259 -17.24 -3.91 -19.80
C LEU A 259 -17.89 -5.24 -19.50
N LEU A 260 -18.62 -5.81 -20.49
CA LEU A 260 -19.42 -7.04 -20.33
C LEU A 260 -18.61 -8.28 -20.74
N PRO A 261 -18.85 -9.45 -20.09
CA PRO A 261 -18.25 -10.71 -20.49
C PRO A 261 -18.53 -11.05 -21.97
N ALA A 262 -17.49 -11.53 -22.66
CA ALA A 262 -17.59 -12.07 -24.01
C ALA A 262 -16.63 -13.26 -24.16
N GLN A 263 -16.88 -14.17 -25.12
CA GLN A 263 -16.14 -15.42 -25.24
C GLN A 263 -14.67 -15.21 -25.64
N ASP A 264 -14.37 -14.18 -26.44
CA ASP A 264 -13.05 -14.02 -27.08
C ASP A 264 -12.23 -12.84 -26.54
N ARG A 265 -12.63 -12.22 -25.43
CA ARG A 265 -11.92 -11.06 -24.87
C ARG A 265 -12.05 -10.94 -23.35
N ASN A 266 -11.04 -10.31 -22.78
CA ASN A 266 -11.07 -9.92 -21.37
C ASN A 266 -12.12 -8.85 -21.13
N SER A 267 -12.78 -8.88 -19.98
CA SER A 267 -13.76 -7.88 -19.60
C SER A 267 -13.71 -7.57 -18.12
N LEU A 268 -14.07 -6.33 -17.76
CA LEU A 268 -14.08 -5.89 -16.37
C LEU A 268 -15.02 -6.75 -15.51
N LEU A 269 -16.26 -6.94 -15.94
CA LEU A 269 -17.25 -7.75 -15.18
C LEU A 269 -16.91 -9.23 -15.21
N GLY A 270 -16.36 -9.76 -16.29
CA GLY A 270 -15.88 -11.15 -16.35
C GLY A 270 -14.73 -11.41 -15.37
N THR A 271 -13.75 -10.50 -15.33
CA THR A 271 -12.65 -10.61 -14.35
C THR A 271 -13.14 -10.44 -12.91
N ALA A 272 -14.06 -9.49 -12.65
CA ALA A 272 -14.65 -9.33 -11.32
C ALA A 272 -15.40 -10.61 -10.88
N GLN A 273 -16.18 -11.20 -11.77
CA GLN A 273 -16.87 -12.47 -11.51
C GLN A 273 -15.87 -13.60 -11.22
N TRP A 274 -14.80 -13.72 -12.02
CA TRP A 274 -13.75 -14.71 -11.80
C TRP A 274 -13.06 -14.51 -10.45
N GLN A 275 -12.66 -13.28 -10.11
CA GLN A 275 -11.98 -12.95 -8.85
C GLN A 275 -12.84 -13.27 -7.61
N LEU A 276 -14.15 -13.05 -7.69
CA LEU A 276 -15.06 -13.21 -6.56
C LEU A 276 -15.60 -14.63 -6.41
N LEU A 277 -15.80 -15.36 -7.52
CA LEU A 277 -16.54 -16.62 -7.52
C LEU A 277 -15.73 -17.83 -8.00
N GLN A 278 -14.74 -17.64 -8.88
CA GLN A 278 -14.04 -18.75 -9.54
C GLN A 278 -12.59 -18.88 -9.12
N ARG A 279 -11.99 -17.81 -8.56
CA ARG A 279 -10.60 -17.83 -8.12
C ARG A 279 -10.44 -18.85 -6.99
N GLN A 280 -9.39 -19.67 -7.10
CA GLN A 280 -9.07 -20.67 -6.10
C GLN A 280 -8.98 -20.06 -4.69
N SER A 281 -9.73 -20.65 -3.76
CA SER A 281 -9.75 -20.24 -2.36
C SER A 281 -8.43 -20.57 -1.66
N SER A 282 -7.97 -19.66 -0.80
CA SER A 282 -6.87 -19.94 0.15
C SER A 282 -7.35 -20.69 1.41
N GLY A 283 -8.64 -20.97 1.51
CA GLY A 283 -9.25 -21.57 2.70
C GLY A 283 -9.48 -20.55 3.84
N SER A 284 -9.88 -21.04 4.98
CA SER A 284 -10.17 -20.22 6.18
C SER A 284 -9.02 -20.32 7.19
N LEU A 285 -8.86 -19.27 8.00
CA LEU A 285 -7.94 -19.27 9.16
C LEU A 285 -8.27 -20.38 10.17
N LEU A 286 -9.53 -20.82 10.22
CA LEU A 286 -9.99 -21.89 11.11
C LEU A 286 -9.55 -23.29 10.67
N ASP A 287 -9.08 -23.44 9.42
CA ASP A 287 -8.47 -24.66 8.91
C ASP A 287 -6.94 -24.58 8.97
N PRO A 288 -6.27 -25.34 9.85
CA PRO A 288 -4.81 -25.31 10.01
C PRO A 288 -4.02 -25.67 8.74
N HIS A 289 -4.62 -26.41 7.81
CA HIS A 289 -3.99 -26.83 6.56
C HIS A 289 -4.23 -25.86 5.40
N SER A 290 -4.98 -24.78 5.62
CA SER A 290 -5.30 -23.81 4.60
C SER A 290 -4.11 -22.87 4.28
N GLY A 291 -4.08 -22.36 3.04
CA GLY A 291 -3.14 -21.30 2.64
C GLY A 291 -3.30 -20.01 3.47
N THR A 292 -4.52 -19.73 3.96
CA THR A 292 -4.80 -18.62 4.88
C THR A 292 -4.09 -18.82 6.22
N ALA A 293 -4.15 -20.02 6.81
CA ALA A 293 -3.45 -20.32 8.06
C ALA A 293 -1.93 -20.26 7.89
N ALA A 294 -1.40 -20.78 6.77
CA ALA A 294 0.02 -20.70 6.45
C ALA A 294 0.49 -19.23 6.28
N THR A 295 -0.30 -18.40 5.59
CA THR A 295 -0.04 -16.96 5.43
C THR A 295 -0.02 -16.24 6.79
N PHE A 296 -1.00 -16.52 7.63
CA PHE A 296 -1.08 -15.93 8.97
C PHE A 296 0.10 -16.36 9.86
N ALA A 297 0.48 -17.66 9.83
CA ALA A 297 1.66 -18.14 10.52
C ALA A 297 2.95 -17.45 10.02
N GLY A 298 3.03 -17.15 8.72
CA GLY A 298 4.09 -16.35 8.13
C GLY A 298 4.16 -14.94 8.72
N TRP A 299 3.02 -14.26 8.86
CA TRP A 299 2.98 -12.94 9.50
C TRP A 299 3.44 -12.96 10.96
N LEU A 300 2.99 -13.97 11.73
CA LEU A 300 3.37 -14.12 13.13
C LEU A 300 4.87 -14.41 13.36
N ARG A 301 5.60 -14.86 12.33
CA ARG A 301 7.07 -15.00 12.40
C ARG A 301 7.77 -13.64 12.44
N PHE A 302 7.21 -12.63 11.76
CA PHE A 302 7.77 -11.28 11.73
C PHE A 302 7.31 -10.43 12.91
N ASP A 303 6.01 -10.44 13.23
CA ASP A 303 5.46 -9.70 14.36
C ASP A 303 4.19 -10.34 14.91
N ARG A 304 4.23 -10.69 16.19
CA ARG A 304 3.07 -11.16 16.95
C ARG A 304 2.43 -10.05 17.76
N ILE A 305 3.23 -9.06 18.14
CA ILE A 305 2.84 -8.09 19.18
C ILE A 305 1.82 -7.11 18.65
N LEU A 306 2.14 -6.36 17.59
CA LEU A 306 1.23 -5.37 17.04
C LEU A 306 0.00 -6.03 16.44
N LEU A 307 0.19 -7.16 15.74
CA LEU A 307 -0.89 -7.86 15.07
C LEU A 307 -1.95 -8.35 16.06
N LEU A 308 -1.55 -9.08 17.11
CA LEU A 308 -2.47 -9.65 18.10
C LEU A 308 -3.01 -8.59 19.09
N SER A 309 -2.17 -7.63 19.52
CA SER A 309 -2.65 -6.55 20.38
C SER A 309 -3.69 -5.66 19.69
N GLY A 310 -3.60 -5.51 18.37
CA GLY A 310 -4.63 -4.87 17.55
C GLY A 310 -5.99 -5.57 17.68
N VAL A 311 -6.02 -6.89 17.55
CA VAL A 311 -7.26 -7.69 17.74
C VAL A 311 -7.84 -7.48 19.12
N VAL A 312 -7.01 -7.61 20.15
CA VAL A 312 -7.44 -7.41 21.55
C VAL A 312 -7.98 -6.00 21.77
N ALA A 313 -7.43 -4.99 21.10
CA ALA A 313 -7.89 -3.61 21.25
C ALA A 313 -9.28 -3.35 20.62
N VAL A 314 -9.73 -4.13 19.64
CA VAL A 314 -11.00 -3.92 18.91
C VAL A 314 -12.21 -3.79 19.86
N PRO A 315 -12.54 -4.75 20.72
CA PRO A 315 -13.72 -4.67 21.59
C PRO A 315 -13.68 -3.44 22.50
N PHE A 316 -12.52 -3.10 23.05
CA PHE A 316 -12.37 -1.93 23.92
C PHE A 316 -12.52 -0.60 23.16
N ALA A 317 -12.08 -0.55 21.91
CA ALA A 317 -12.19 0.63 21.06
C ALA A 317 -13.65 0.96 20.70
N PHE A 318 -14.55 -0.02 20.64
CA PHE A 318 -15.99 0.24 20.44
C PHE A 318 -16.63 1.02 21.59
N PHE A 319 -16.07 1.02 22.79
CA PHE A 319 -16.52 1.88 23.89
C PHE A 319 -16.06 3.33 23.73
N VAL A 320 -15.11 3.62 22.83
CA VAL A 320 -14.58 4.95 22.58
C VAL A 320 -15.17 5.49 21.28
N ARG A 321 -16.12 6.44 21.37
CA ARG A 321 -16.90 6.92 20.22
C ARG A 321 -16.05 7.23 18.99
N ARG A 322 -14.93 7.95 19.15
CA ARG A 322 -14.07 8.36 18.03
C ARG A 322 -13.29 7.21 17.40
N LEU A 323 -13.05 6.12 18.14
CA LEU A 323 -12.31 4.96 17.64
C LEU A 323 -13.20 3.92 16.95
N ARG A 324 -14.53 4.00 17.09
CA ARG A 324 -15.48 3.01 16.52
C ARG A 324 -15.28 2.74 15.03
N PRO A 325 -15.19 3.74 14.15
CA PRO A 325 -14.94 3.48 12.72
C PRO A 325 -13.59 2.81 12.47
N VAL A 326 -12.55 3.17 13.24
CA VAL A 326 -11.23 2.53 13.15
C VAL A 326 -11.29 1.08 13.65
N ALA A 327 -12.05 0.82 14.72
CA ALA A 327 -12.31 -0.53 15.23
C ALA A 327 -13.06 -1.39 14.20
N LEU A 328 -14.04 -0.80 13.51
CA LEU A 328 -14.76 -1.47 12.42
C LEU A 328 -13.83 -1.77 11.24
N ALA A 329 -12.95 -0.84 10.86
CA ALA A 329 -11.98 -1.06 9.79
C ALA A 329 -11.09 -2.27 10.08
N LEU A 330 -10.53 -2.34 11.30
CA LEU A 330 -9.70 -3.48 11.72
C LEU A 330 -10.52 -4.77 11.82
N ALA A 331 -11.73 -4.73 12.39
CA ALA A 331 -12.59 -5.90 12.52
C ALA A 331 -12.95 -6.51 11.16
N ILE A 332 -13.34 -5.68 10.18
CA ILE A 332 -13.64 -6.14 8.82
C ILE A 332 -12.40 -6.76 8.17
N GLY A 333 -11.23 -6.13 8.33
CA GLY A 333 -9.98 -6.69 7.83
C GLY A 333 -9.67 -8.08 8.41
N TRP A 334 -9.92 -8.30 9.70
CA TRP A 334 -9.77 -9.62 10.33
C TRP A 334 -10.85 -10.62 9.89
N LEU A 335 -12.09 -10.19 9.73
CA LEU A 335 -13.17 -11.05 9.23
C LEU A 335 -12.88 -11.61 7.83
N ALA A 336 -12.10 -10.89 7.02
CA ALA A 336 -11.67 -11.38 5.72
C ALA A 336 -10.83 -12.67 5.80
N LEU A 337 -10.11 -12.91 6.91
CA LEU A 337 -9.33 -14.14 7.13
C LEU A 337 -10.21 -15.34 7.49
N LEU A 338 -11.41 -15.09 7.98
CA LEU A 338 -12.35 -16.15 8.38
C LEU A 338 -13.20 -16.64 7.21
N ARG A 339 -13.35 -15.80 6.16
CA ARG A 339 -14.11 -16.21 4.98
C ARG A 339 -13.27 -17.19 4.14
N GLY A 340 -13.88 -18.22 3.58
CA GLY A 340 -13.27 -19.09 2.60
C GLY A 340 -13.18 -18.39 1.23
N GLY A 341 -12.07 -17.74 0.92
CA GLY A 341 -11.82 -17.08 -0.36
C GLY A 341 -10.32 -16.91 -0.59
N TYR A 342 -9.91 -16.32 -1.72
CA TYR A 342 -8.52 -15.99 -1.93
C TYR A 342 -8.06 -14.90 -0.97
N LEU A 343 -6.97 -15.15 -0.24
CA LEU A 343 -6.32 -14.19 0.65
C LEU A 343 -4.92 -13.86 0.11
N PRO A 344 -4.69 -12.65 -0.40
CA PRO A 344 -3.33 -12.24 -0.75
C PRO A 344 -2.49 -12.04 0.52
N PHE A 345 -1.23 -12.49 0.49
CA PHE A 345 -0.34 -12.38 1.65
C PHE A 345 -0.05 -10.91 2.06
N MET A 346 -0.20 -9.95 1.14
CA MET A 346 -0.07 -8.52 1.42
C MET A 346 -1.29 -7.93 2.16
N HIS A 347 -2.36 -8.68 2.39
CA HIS A 347 -3.54 -8.20 3.12
C HIS A 347 -3.23 -7.63 4.51
N VAL A 348 -2.15 -8.10 5.14
CA VAL A 348 -1.67 -7.59 6.43
C VAL A 348 -1.43 -6.07 6.43
N LEU A 349 -1.04 -5.48 5.29
CA LEU A 349 -0.83 -4.04 5.16
C LEU A 349 -2.11 -3.23 5.48
N THR A 350 -3.29 -3.83 5.24
CA THR A 350 -4.57 -3.19 5.58
C THR A 350 -4.89 -3.25 7.08
N LEU A 351 -4.19 -4.08 7.87
CA LEU A 351 -4.45 -4.28 9.31
C LEU A 351 -3.57 -3.39 10.19
N LEU A 352 -2.30 -3.22 9.81
CA LEU A 352 -1.26 -2.64 10.67
C LEU A 352 -1.49 -1.18 11.10
N PRO A 353 -1.92 -0.24 10.21
CA PRO A 353 -2.16 1.14 10.63
C PRO A 353 -3.31 1.26 11.64
N TRP A 354 -4.36 0.46 11.47
CA TRP A 354 -5.50 0.44 12.39
C TRP A 354 -5.14 -0.21 13.72
N SER A 355 -4.33 -1.28 13.72
CA SER A 355 -3.80 -1.91 14.94
C SER A 355 -3.02 -0.91 15.79
N ALA A 356 -2.09 -0.17 15.18
CA ALA A 356 -1.30 0.83 15.88
C ALA A 356 -2.17 1.94 16.50
N LEU A 357 -3.17 2.44 15.74
CA LEU A 357 -4.12 3.45 16.22
C LEU A 357 -4.97 2.96 17.40
N LEU A 358 -5.49 1.73 17.30
CA LEU A 358 -6.38 1.19 18.33
C LEU A 358 -5.64 0.86 19.61
N VAL A 359 -4.49 0.22 19.51
CA VAL A 359 -3.67 -0.12 20.69
C VAL A 359 -3.36 1.13 21.50
N VAL A 360 -2.80 2.15 20.86
CA VAL A 360 -2.45 3.39 21.55
C VAL A 360 -3.69 4.17 21.99
N GLY A 361 -4.73 4.24 21.15
CA GLY A 361 -5.95 4.96 21.47
C GLY A 361 -6.69 4.38 22.68
N VAL A 362 -6.74 3.05 22.80
CA VAL A 362 -7.33 2.35 23.96
C VAL A 362 -6.48 2.58 25.20
N LEU A 363 -5.16 2.44 25.14
CA LEU A 363 -4.24 2.68 26.26
C LEU A 363 -4.37 4.13 26.78
N GLU A 364 -4.39 5.12 25.89
CA GLU A 364 -4.61 6.52 26.32
C GLU A 364 -5.99 6.75 26.94
N ARG A 365 -7.01 6.05 26.46
CA ARG A 365 -8.34 6.14 27.08
C ARG A 365 -8.35 5.55 28.49
N VAL A 366 -7.69 4.44 28.70
CA VAL A 366 -7.50 3.83 30.05
C VAL A 366 -6.69 4.78 30.93
N ALA A 367 -5.62 5.36 30.40
CA ALA A 367 -4.80 6.37 31.09
C ALA A 367 -5.54 7.69 31.39
N GLY A 368 -6.79 7.83 30.99
CA GLY A 368 -7.64 8.97 31.34
C GLY A 368 -7.56 10.17 30.41
N ASN A 369 -7.12 10.02 29.17
CA ASN A 369 -7.18 11.07 28.17
C ASN A 369 -8.64 11.47 27.88
N GLY A 370 -9.11 12.58 28.47
CA GLY A 370 -10.48 13.07 28.36
C GLY A 370 -10.88 13.55 26.94
N ARG A 371 -9.93 13.73 26.02
CA ARG A 371 -10.21 14.09 24.63
C ARG A 371 -10.84 12.94 23.83
N LEU A 372 -10.57 11.70 24.24
CA LEU A 372 -11.22 10.52 23.72
C LEU A 372 -12.58 10.35 24.40
N SER A 373 -13.62 11.03 23.87
CA SER A 373 -14.98 10.96 24.45
C SER A 373 -15.62 9.58 24.25
N GLY A 374 -16.30 9.06 25.28
CA GLY A 374 -17.02 7.78 25.22
C GLY A 374 -17.75 7.48 26.53
N ARG A 375 -18.54 6.40 26.59
CA ARG A 375 -19.08 5.89 27.85
C ARG A 375 -17.94 5.60 28.82
N ARG A 376 -18.17 5.85 30.12
CA ARG A 376 -17.18 5.54 31.15
C ARG A 376 -16.88 4.04 31.11
N LEU A 377 -15.62 3.66 30.94
CA LEU A 377 -15.20 2.28 31.20
C LEU A 377 -15.49 1.94 32.67
N PRO A 378 -15.82 0.69 33.01
CA PRO A 378 -16.13 0.29 34.39
C PRO A 378 -15.06 0.69 35.43
N LEU A 379 -13.81 0.80 35.00
CA LEU A 379 -12.65 1.24 35.81
C LEU A 379 -12.65 2.76 36.10
N ALA A 380 -13.65 3.51 35.66
CA ALA A 380 -13.67 4.98 35.75
C ALA A 380 -14.04 5.52 37.14
N GLY A 381 -14.49 4.67 38.10
CA GLY A 381 -14.81 5.07 39.46
C GLY A 381 -13.61 5.56 40.30
N TRP A 382 -12.39 5.24 39.88
CA TRP A 382 -11.14 5.56 40.62
C TRP A 382 -10.56 6.94 40.31
N ARG A 383 -11.33 7.83 39.66
CA ARG A 383 -10.81 9.08 39.04
C ARG A 383 -10.69 10.30 39.96
N ALA A 384 -11.18 10.24 41.17
CA ALA A 384 -11.13 11.35 42.12
C ALA A 384 -10.04 11.11 43.19
N GLY A 385 -9.01 11.99 43.23
CA GLY A 385 -7.99 12.02 44.25
C GLY A 385 -6.58 11.56 43.84
N ARG A 386 -5.65 11.59 44.78
CA ARG A 386 -4.23 11.20 44.62
C ARG A 386 -4.06 9.78 44.08
N ALA A 387 -4.90 8.84 44.53
CA ALA A 387 -4.89 7.44 44.07
C ALA A 387 -5.20 7.33 42.55
N GLY A 388 -6.18 8.08 42.02
CA GLY A 388 -6.49 8.09 40.61
C GLY A 388 -5.36 8.66 39.73
N THR A 389 -4.61 9.65 40.23
CA THR A 389 -3.42 10.19 39.57
C THR A 389 -2.29 9.17 39.54
N ALA A 390 -2.05 8.45 40.65
CA ALA A 390 -1.03 7.39 40.72
C ALA A 390 -1.34 6.23 39.76
N VAL A 391 -2.60 5.77 39.68
CA VAL A 391 -3.01 4.72 38.74
C VAL A 391 -2.80 5.16 37.29
N ARG A 392 -3.11 6.42 36.93
CA ARG A 392 -2.85 6.94 35.57
C ARG A 392 -1.35 6.98 35.27
N ALA A 393 -0.53 7.47 36.18
CA ALA A 393 0.92 7.50 36.03
C ALA A 393 1.47 6.08 35.83
N LEU A 394 0.98 5.11 36.59
CA LEU A 394 1.34 3.70 36.47
C LEU A 394 0.95 3.15 35.06
N VAL A 395 -0.28 3.40 34.60
CA VAL A 395 -0.73 2.94 33.27
C VAL A 395 0.12 3.56 32.16
N VAL A 396 0.44 4.85 32.23
CA VAL A 396 1.31 5.52 31.26
C VAL A 396 2.72 4.94 31.30
N MET A 397 3.26 4.71 32.50
CA MET A 397 4.58 4.10 32.67
C MET A 397 4.62 2.67 32.10
N VAL A 398 3.65 1.83 32.44
CA VAL A 398 3.55 0.46 31.90
C VAL A 398 3.42 0.48 30.38
N ALA A 399 2.59 1.37 29.81
CA ALA A 399 2.45 1.51 28.37
C ALA A 399 3.75 1.97 27.69
N ALA A 400 4.49 2.90 28.30
CA ALA A 400 5.78 3.34 27.80
C ALA A 400 6.84 2.23 27.85
N VAL A 401 6.90 1.49 28.96
CA VAL A 401 7.78 0.31 29.10
C VAL A 401 7.42 -0.77 28.08
N ALA A 402 6.13 -1.08 27.92
CA ALA A 402 5.67 -2.05 26.94
C ALA A 402 6.02 -1.64 25.49
N LEU A 403 5.84 -0.35 25.15
CA LEU A 403 6.27 0.18 23.84
C LEU A 403 7.78 0.05 23.66
N GLY A 404 8.57 0.45 24.64
CA GLY A 404 10.03 0.32 24.62
C GLY A 404 10.46 -1.14 24.46
N ALA A 405 9.90 -2.05 25.26
CA ALA A 405 10.16 -3.48 25.17
C ALA A 405 9.78 -4.05 23.78
N THR A 406 8.67 -3.61 23.20
CA THR A 406 8.25 -4.00 21.85
C THR A 406 9.28 -3.57 20.81
N VAL A 407 9.68 -2.30 20.80
CA VAL A 407 10.69 -1.78 19.85
C VAL A 407 12.03 -2.48 20.02
N VAL A 408 12.45 -2.74 21.28
CA VAL A 408 13.68 -3.48 21.56
C VAL A 408 13.58 -4.92 21.07
N SER A 409 12.43 -5.59 21.23
CA SER A 409 12.22 -6.96 20.74
C SER A 409 12.27 -7.06 19.21
N TRP A 410 11.93 -5.99 18.50
CA TRP A 410 12.02 -5.91 17.03
C TRP A 410 13.43 -5.61 16.51
N ALA A 411 14.32 -5.06 17.36
CA ALA A 411 15.64 -4.60 16.93
C ALA A 411 16.51 -5.69 16.25
N PRO A 412 16.55 -6.96 16.70
CA PRO A 412 17.29 -8.02 15.99
C PRO A 412 16.78 -8.25 14.58
N SER A 413 15.44 -8.39 14.40
CA SER A 413 14.81 -8.58 13.09
C SER A 413 15.07 -7.39 12.16
N LEU A 414 14.91 -6.16 12.68
CA LEU A 414 15.20 -4.94 11.92
C LEU A 414 16.67 -4.87 11.49
N ARG A 415 17.60 -5.18 12.38
CA ARG A 415 19.03 -5.22 12.05
C ARG A 415 19.31 -6.24 10.95
N GLN A 416 18.79 -7.46 11.08
CA GLN A 416 18.94 -8.50 10.06
C GLN A 416 18.42 -8.03 8.70
N MET A 417 17.18 -7.49 8.64
CA MET A 417 16.54 -7.05 7.40
C MET A 417 17.21 -5.82 6.77
N THR A 418 17.85 -4.96 7.57
CA THR A 418 18.50 -3.74 7.08
C THR A 418 20.00 -3.91 6.81
N SER A 419 20.61 -5.02 7.20
CA SER A 419 22.03 -5.32 6.97
C SER A 419 22.29 -6.12 5.69
N VAL A 420 21.26 -6.56 4.98
CA VAL A 420 21.40 -7.31 3.73
C VAL A 420 22.00 -6.39 2.66
N THR A 421 23.22 -6.70 2.25
CA THR A 421 23.96 -6.01 1.18
C THR A 421 24.15 -6.88 -0.06
N ALA A 422 23.82 -8.17 0.05
CA ALA A 422 23.95 -9.12 -1.05
C ALA A 422 23.03 -8.72 -2.21
N GLU A 423 23.56 -8.83 -3.41
CA GLU A 423 22.78 -8.59 -4.62
C GLU A 423 21.75 -9.71 -4.81
N PRO A 424 20.47 -9.38 -5.12
CA PRO A 424 19.47 -10.38 -5.41
C PRO A 424 19.87 -11.27 -6.59
N PRO A 425 19.69 -12.60 -6.54
CA PRO A 425 20.04 -13.51 -7.63
C PRO A 425 19.47 -13.12 -8.99
N LEU A 426 18.23 -12.59 -9.01
CA LEU A 426 17.60 -12.06 -10.24
C LEU A 426 18.38 -10.90 -10.84
N ARG A 427 18.98 -10.03 -10.02
CA ARG A 427 19.81 -8.92 -10.51
C ARG A 427 21.12 -9.42 -11.14
N SER A 428 21.75 -10.42 -10.53
CA SER A 428 22.95 -11.06 -11.09
C SER A 428 22.62 -11.78 -12.39
N ALA A 429 21.47 -12.47 -12.47
CA ALA A 429 20.99 -13.10 -13.69
C ALA A 429 20.68 -12.08 -14.80
N GLU A 430 20.06 -10.96 -14.46
CA GLU A 430 19.78 -9.84 -15.37
C GLU A 430 21.08 -9.32 -16.03
N ARG A 431 22.11 -9.04 -15.22
CA ARG A 431 23.41 -8.58 -15.74
C ARG A 431 24.07 -9.62 -16.64
N TRP A 432 24.07 -10.88 -16.19
CA TRP A 432 24.65 -11.96 -17.01
C TRP A 432 23.97 -12.07 -18.37
N VAL A 433 22.63 -12.01 -18.42
CA VAL A 433 21.87 -11.99 -19.68
C VAL A 433 22.29 -10.79 -20.53
N ALA A 434 22.37 -9.61 -19.93
CA ALA A 434 22.77 -8.39 -20.62
C ALA A 434 24.18 -8.48 -21.24
N ASP A 435 25.10 -9.19 -20.60
CA ASP A 435 26.50 -9.30 -21.04
C ASP A 435 26.74 -10.47 -22.00
N ASN A 436 25.94 -11.55 -21.91
CA ASN A 436 26.24 -12.81 -22.61
C ASN A 436 25.19 -13.22 -23.67
N VAL A 437 24.00 -12.62 -23.68
CA VAL A 437 22.94 -13.00 -24.61
C VAL A 437 22.72 -11.90 -25.66
N PRO A 438 22.80 -12.23 -26.98
CA PRO A 438 22.56 -11.27 -28.04
C PRO A 438 21.15 -10.66 -27.96
N ARG A 439 21.03 -9.38 -28.28
CA ARG A 439 19.78 -8.59 -28.15
C ARG A 439 18.63 -9.08 -29.04
N ASN A 440 18.93 -9.83 -30.11
CA ASN A 440 17.95 -10.37 -31.06
C ASN A 440 17.39 -11.75 -30.67
N LYS A 441 17.67 -12.23 -29.46
CA LYS A 441 17.19 -13.51 -28.94
C LYS A 441 15.84 -13.37 -28.26
N VAL A 442 14.99 -14.38 -28.41
CA VAL A 442 13.70 -14.45 -27.74
C VAL A 442 13.92 -14.91 -26.30
N LEU A 443 13.70 -13.99 -25.37
CA LEU A 443 13.87 -14.22 -23.94
C LEU A 443 12.53 -14.42 -23.25
N VAL A 444 12.48 -15.39 -22.34
CA VAL A 444 11.41 -15.53 -21.37
C VAL A 444 12.02 -15.23 -19.99
N VAL A 445 11.49 -14.23 -19.32
CA VAL A 445 12.09 -13.66 -18.11
C VAL A 445 11.09 -13.50 -16.97
N HIS A 446 11.62 -13.40 -15.76
CA HIS A 446 10.83 -13.02 -14.59
C HIS A 446 10.39 -11.56 -14.68
N ASP A 447 9.22 -11.25 -14.15
CA ASP A 447 8.60 -9.90 -14.15
C ASP A 447 9.54 -8.82 -13.66
N ALA A 448 10.27 -9.09 -12.58
CA ALA A 448 11.12 -8.10 -11.90
C ALA A 448 12.25 -7.54 -12.77
N ILE A 449 12.69 -8.27 -13.79
CA ILE A 449 13.78 -7.84 -14.70
C ILE A 449 13.27 -7.43 -16.08
N TRP A 450 11.99 -7.67 -16.38
CA TRP A 450 11.42 -7.42 -17.72
C TRP A 450 11.59 -5.96 -18.16
N THR A 451 11.23 -5.02 -17.30
CA THR A 451 11.31 -3.58 -17.62
C THR A 451 12.74 -3.14 -17.94
N ASP A 452 13.73 -3.64 -17.18
CA ASP A 452 15.13 -3.31 -17.42
C ASP A 452 15.63 -3.93 -18.73
N MET A 453 15.21 -5.17 -19.08
CA MET A 453 15.55 -5.80 -20.34
C MET A 453 15.03 -5.00 -21.55
N VAL A 454 13.84 -4.42 -21.43
CA VAL A 454 13.24 -3.59 -22.48
C VAL A 454 13.87 -2.20 -22.51
N GLN A 455 13.83 -1.48 -21.38
CA GLN A 455 14.16 -0.07 -21.30
C GLN A 455 15.65 0.21 -21.36
N LYS A 456 16.48 -0.59 -20.69
CA LYS A 456 17.92 -0.34 -20.55
C LYS A 456 18.74 -1.13 -21.55
N TYR A 457 18.37 -2.39 -21.74
CA TYR A 457 19.18 -3.28 -22.56
C TYR A 457 18.67 -3.40 -24.00
N GLY A 458 17.46 -2.91 -24.30
CA GLY A 458 16.93 -2.77 -25.66
C GLY A 458 16.74 -4.09 -26.40
N TYR A 459 16.31 -5.17 -25.70
CA TYR A 459 16.04 -6.46 -26.35
C TYR A 459 14.89 -6.36 -27.34
N GLN A 460 15.14 -6.85 -28.57
CA GLN A 460 14.17 -7.00 -29.64
C GLN A 460 14.36 -8.38 -30.30
N PRO A 461 13.36 -9.28 -30.38
CA PRO A 461 11.99 -9.01 -29.93
C PRO A 461 11.92 -8.78 -28.42
N ARG A 462 10.87 -8.08 -27.99
CA ARG A 462 10.63 -7.74 -26.58
C ARG A 462 10.58 -9.04 -25.74
N PRO A 463 11.27 -9.10 -24.58
CA PRO A 463 11.20 -10.26 -23.70
C PRO A 463 9.76 -10.57 -23.26
N ILE A 464 9.49 -11.84 -23.01
CA ILE A 464 8.18 -12.31 -22.58
C ILE A 464 8.23 -12.61 -21.07
N ILE A 465 7.27 -12.08 -20.33
CA ILE A 465 7.10 -12.44 -18.91
C ILE A 465 6.60 -13.89 -18.83
N VAL A 466 7.21 -14.70 -17.97
CA VAL A 466 6.98 -16.16 -17.90
C VAL A 466 5.50 -16.54 -17.92
N TYR A 467 4.67 -15.94 -17.05
CA TYR A 467 3.25 -16.31 -16.98
C TYR A 467 2.43 -15.89 -18.22
N LYS A 468 2.91 -14.93 -19.01
CA LYS A 468 2.25 -14.50 -20.24
C LYS A 468 2.30 -15.54 -21.35
N LEU A 469 3.24 -16.49 -21.27
CA LEU A 469 3.26 -17.64 -22.18
C LEU A 469 1.95 -18.42 -22.17
N ASP A 470 1.36 -18.56 -20.99
CA ASP A 470 0.18 -19.40 -20.76
C ASP A 470 -1.12 -18.59 -20.63
N THR A 471 -1.04 -17.28 -20.41
CA THR A 471 -2.21 -16.46 -20.10
C THR A 471 -2.56 -15.43 -21.17
N ASP A 472 -1.59 -14.95 -21.97
CA ASP A 472 -1.83 -13.89 -22.94
C ASP A 472 -2.09 -14.45 -24.35
N PRO A 473 -3.28 -14.21 -24.95
CA PRO A 473 -3.62 -14.74 -26.26
C PRO A 473 -2.70 -14.23 -27.37
N ALA A 474 -2.27 -12.96 -27.32
CA ALA A 474 -1.40 -12.37 -28.32
C ALA A 474 0.01 -12.99 -28.27
N VAL A 475 0.51 -13.25 -27.08
CA VAL A 475 1.78 -13.96 -26.87
C VAL A 475 1.68 -15.38 -27.42
N LYS A 476 0.62 -16.12 -27.10
CA LYS A 476 0.39 -17.49 -27.61
C LYS A 476 0.36 -17.52 -29.15
N ALA A 477 -0.35 -16.58 -29.77
CA ALA A 477 -0.49 -16.52 -31.23
C ALA A 477 0.82 -16.16 -31.94
N SER A 478 1.71 -15.41 -31.31
CA SER A 478 2.98 -14.94 -31.88
C SER A 478 4.20 -15.75 -31.47
N LEU A 479 4.05 -16.71 -30.57
CA LEU A 479 5.17 -17.46 -30.02
C LEU A 479 5.59 -18.60 -30.97
N HIS A 480 6.70 -18.41 -31.69
CA HIS A 480 7.24 -19.44 -32.58
C HIS A 480 8.53 -20.07 -32.05
N ARG A 481 9.21 -19.44 -31.12
CA ARG A 481 10.50 -19.86 -30.59
C ARG A 481 10.74 -19.27 -29.20
N ILE A 482 11.52 -19.95 -28.38
CA ILE A 482 12.16 -19.43 -27.17
C ILE A 482 13.64 -19.77 -27.27
N ASP A 483 14.54 -18.79 -27.10
CA ASP A 483 15.97 -19.01 -27.11
C ASP A 483 16.53 -19.19 -25.67
N TYR A 484 16.05 -18.40 -24.72
CA TYR A 484 16.51 -18.45 -23.33
C TYR A 484 15.35 -18.30 -22.35
N LEU A 485 15.49 -18.97 -21.21
CA LEU A 485 14.61 -18.89 -20.04
C LEU A 485 15.42 -18.39 -18.84
N VAL A 486 14.93 -17.39 -18.14
CA VAL A 486 15.48 -16.91 -16.86
C VAL A 486 14.47 -17.23 -15.77
N LEU A 487 14.70 -18.32 -15.04
CA LEU A 487 13.71 -18.89 -14.12
C LEU A 487 14.23 -18.91 -12.68
N PRO A 488 13.48 -18.32 -11.72
CA PRO A 488 13.69 -18.62 -10.31
C PRO A 488 13.51 -20.11 -10.04
N ASN A 489 14.35 -20.66 -9.15
CA ASN A 489 14.36 -22.09 -8.89
C ASN A 489 13.03 -22.61 -8.33
N TRP A 490 12.31 -21.82 -7.56
CA TRP A 490 11.01 -22.21 -7.00
C TRP A 490 9.95 -22.50 -8.08
N TYR A 491 10.07 -21.95 -9.31
CA TYR A 491 9.15 -22.24 -10.42
C TYR A 491 9.12 -23.73 -10.79
N TYR A 492 10.22 -24.44 -10.64
CA TYR A 492 10.30 -25.86 -11.01
C TYR A 492 10.57 -26.80 -9.83
N ARG A 493 10.78 -26.25 -8.62
CA ARG A 493 10.98 -27.05 -7.39
C ARG A 493 9.70 -27.22 -6.59
N THR A 494 8.69 -26.39 -6.81
CA THR A 494 7.41 -26.48 -6.13
C THR A 494 6.32 -27.00 -7.06
N PRO A 495 5.39 -27.84 -6.57
CA PRO A 495 4.25 -28.30 -7.39
C PRO A 495 3.44 -27.14 -7.96
N ASP A 496 3.20 -26.10 -7.16
CA ASP A 496 2.47 -24.91 -7.58
C ASP A 496 3.17 -24.17 -8.72
N GLY A 497 4.49 -24.02 -8.66
CA GLY A 497 5.27 -23.38 -9.72
C GLY A 497 5.21 -24.16 -11.02
N VAL A 498 5.35 -25.49 -10.95
CA VAL A 498 5.28 -26.36 -12.13
C VAL A 498 3.89 -26.29 -12.80
N SER A 499 2.82 -26.30 -12.03
CA SER A 499 1.46 -26.25 -12.56
C SER A 499 1.09 -24.87 -13.12
N LYS A 500 1.68 -23.81 -12.57
CA LYS A 500 1.40 -22.42 -12.94
C LYS A 500 2.03 -21.99 -14.27
N TYR A 501 3.14 -22.61 -14.68
CA TYR A 501 3.93 -22.20 -15.85
C TYR A 501 4.21 -23.37 -16.82
N PRO A 502 3.18 -24.06 -17.35
CA PRO A 502 3.35 -25.30 -18.10
C PRO A 502 4.22 -25.14 -19.36
N THR A 503 4.03 -24.06 -20.15
CA THR A 503 4.82 -23.81 -21.37
C THR A 503 6.31 -23.58 -21.05
N ALA A 504 6.62 -22.83 -20.01
CA ALA A 504 8.00 -22.61 -19.57
C ALA A 504 8.64 -23.91 -19.05
N MET A 505 7.87 -24.74 -18.33
CA MET A 505 8.35 -26.04 -17.82
C MET A 505 8.60 -27.03 -18.95
N GLU A 506 7.77 -27.03 -19.99
CA GLU A 506 8.00 -27.87 -21.16
C GLU A 506 9.25 -27.41 -21.93
N ALA A 507 9.40 -26.11 -22.20
CA ALA A 507 10.60 -25.56 -22.82
C ALA A 507 11.88 -25.90 -22.03
N ARG A 508 11.82 -25.88 -20.70
CA ARG A 508 12.94 -26.23 -19.83
C ARG A 508 13.41 -27.67 -19.99
N LYS A 509 12.53 -28.66 -20.28
CA LYS A 509 12.91 -30.04 -20.52
C LYS A 509 13.84 -30.18 -21.75
N HIS A 510 13.73 -29.25 -22.68
CA HIS A 510 14.53 -29.19 -23.91
C HIS A 510 15.65 -28.14 -23.86
N ALA A 511 16.09 -27.79 -22.64
CA ALA A 511 17.06 -26.72 -22.43
C ALA A 511 18.23 -27.18 -21.58
N VAL A 512 19.37 -26.53 -21.76
CA VAL A 512 20.58 -26.75 -20.95
C VAL A 512 20.82 -25.54 -20.06
N PRO A 513 21.18 -25.73 -18.76
CA PRO A 513 21.56 -24.63 -17.91
C PRO A 513 22.88 -24.03 -18.39
N VAL A 514 22.94 -22.69 -18.48
CA VAL A 514 24.16 -21.96 -18.91
C VAL A 514 24.74 -21.08 -17.81
N ALA A 515 23.93 -20.66 -16.84
CA ALA A 515 24.37 -19.94 -15.65
C ALA A 515 23.38 -20.12 -14.50
N SER A 516 23.86 -20.02 -13.25
CA SER A 516 23.05 -20.09 -12.04
C SER A 516 23.56 -19.11 -11.00
N PHE A 517 22.64 -18.46 -10.27
CA PHE A 517 22.91 -17.45 -9.26
C PHE A 517 22.11 -17.73 -8.01
N GLY A 518 22.76 -17.64 -6.84
CA GLY A 518 22.13 -18.01 -5.58
C GLY A 518 21.95 -19.53 -5.41
N SER A 519 21.22 -19.92 -4.37
CA SER A 519 20.98 -21.32 -4.02
C SER A 519 19.57 -21.56 -3.50
N GLY A 520 19.17 -22.83 -3.39
CA GLY A 520 17.84 -23.18 -2.91
C GLY A 520 16.73 -22.64 -3.80
N ASP A 521 15.58 -22.32 -3.21
CA ASP A 521 14.41 -21.78 -3.91
C ASP A 521 14.60 -20.33 -4.34
N ASP A 522 15.45 -19.58 -3.65
CA ASP A 522 15.76 -18.18 -3.98
C ASP A 522 16.77 -18.04 -5.13
N GLY A 523 17.39 -19.15 -5.57
CA GLY A 523 18.28 -19.18 -6.72
C GLY A 523 17.56 -18.91 -8.03
N VAL A 524 18.34 -18.52 -9.06
CA VAL A 524 17.88 -18.26 -10.42
C VAL A 524 18.77 -19.01 -11.40
N THR A 525 18.18 -19.75 -12.31
CA THR A 525 18.92 -20.47 -13.35
C THR A 525 18.52 -19.97 -14.73
N ILE A 526 19.53 -19.74 -15.57
CA ILE A 526 19.37 -19.35 -16.97
C ILE A 526 19.57 -20.59 -17.83
N TYR A 527 18.61 -20.85 -18.69
CA TYR A 527 18.61 -21.96 -19.60
C TYR A 527 18.70 -21.49 -21.04
N ARG A 528 19.49 -22.17 -21.85
CA ARG A 528 19.46 -22.06 -23.32
C ARG A 528 18.61 -23.17 -23.89
N VAL A 529 17.51 -22.82 -24.56
CA VAL A 529 16.58 -23.76 -25.17
C VAL A 529 17.14 -24.30 -26.48
N SER A 530 16.91 -25.58 -26.77
CA SER A 530 17.30 -26.20 -28.05
C SER A 530 16.66 -25.49 -29.22
N ALA A 531 17.45 -25.20 -30.27
CA ALA A 531 16.96 -24.59 -31.50
C ALA A 531 15.94 -25.46 -32.25
N LEU A 532 15.85 -26.76 -31.93
CA LEU A 532 14.90 -27.69 -32.52
C LEU A 532 13.54 -27.70 -31.83
N TRP A 533 13.47 -27.22 -30.60
CA TRP A 533 12.20 -27.15 -29.85
C TRP A 533 11.33 -25.99 -30.35
N ARG A 534 10.04 -26.26 -30.45
CA ARG A 534 9.01 -25.25 -30.76
C ARG A 534 7.88 -25.35 -29.75
N PRO A 535 7.30 -24.23 -29.32
CA PRO A 535 6.04 -24.25 -28.55
C PRO A 535 4.93 -24.88 -29.39
N ARG A 536 4.08 -25.65 -28.71
CA ARG A 536 2.88 -26.27 -29.32
C ARG A 536 1.70 -25.35 -29.24
#